data_39590231455a05a054fe709832636002
#
_entry.id   39590231455a05a054fe709832636002
#
_cell.length_a   1.000
_cell.length_b   1.000
_cell.length_c   1.000
_cell.angle_alpha   90.00
_cell.angle_beta   90.00
_cell.angle_gamma   90.00
#
_symmetry.space_group_name_H-M   'P 1'
#
loop_
_entity.id
_entity.type
_entity.pdbx_description
1 polymer ?
#
loop_
_entity_poly.entity_id
_entity_poly.type
_entity_poly.pdbx_seq_one_letter_code
_entity_poly.pdbx_strand_id
1 'polypeptide(L)'
;MTTNLYTSFTEAVSEKKKLLAILIDPEKFDLENTAFFLRNLPVATTHLFVGGSTVPEGMTEHLIKELKLYTAKPILLFPGDVSQITVVANGLLFLSLLSGRNPEYLIEQQIKAVSKLRGSTLEVIPTGYILIDGQNVSAVSQVTHTNPMAQNDVQAIVDTAKAGELM
;
A
#
# COMPACT_ATOMS: atom_id res chain seq x y z
N MET A 1 -18.94 -1.48 -16.98
CA MET A 1 -18.30 -0.33 -16.31
C MET A 1 -17.42 -0.91 -15.22
N THR A 2 -16.11 -0.72 -15.29
CA THR A 2 -15.21 -1.14 -14.19
C THR A 2 -15.45 -0.19 -13.02
N THR A 3 -15.97 -0.72 -11.93
CA THR A 3 -16.15 0.04 -10.68
C THR A 3 -14.77 0.53 -10.22
N ASN A 4 -14.66 1.81 -9.92
CA ASN A 4 -13.47 2.42 -9.36
C ASN A 4 -13.19 1.78 -7.99
N LEU A 5 -11.93 1.48 -7.67
CA LEU A 5 -11.54 0.80 -6.42
C LEU A 5 -11.94 1.60 -5.19
N TYR A 6 -11.71 2.92 -5.22
CA TYR A 6 -12.11 3.78 -4.11
C TYR A 6 -13.61 3.74 -3.87
N THR A 7 -14.41 3.76 -4.94
CA THR A 7 -15.87 3.60 -4.84
C THR A 7 -16.23 2.27 -4.20
N SER A 8 -15.57 1.18 -4.59
CA SER A 8 -15.84 -0.14 -3.99
C SER A 8 -15.50 -0.19 -2.50
N PHE A 9 -14.49 0.55 -2.04
CA PHE A 9 -14.16 0.66 -0.62
C PHE A 9 -15.22 1.45 0.14
N THR A 10 -15.69 2.57 -0.39
CA THR A 10 -16.74 3.38 0.26
C THR A 10 -18.09 2.65 0.28
N GLU A 11 -18.44 1.92 -0.77
CA GLU A 11 -19.61 1.04 -0.79
C GLU A 11 -19.51 -0.06 0.27
N ALA A 12 -18.36 -0.74 0.38
CA ALA A 12 -18.15 -1.76 1.40
C ALA A 12 -18.30 -1.19 2.83
N VAL A 13 -17.80 0.02 3.07
CA VAL A 13 -17.99 0.71 4.37
C VAL A 13 -19.47 0.98 4.63
N SER A 14 -20.21 1.52 3.65
CA SER A 14 -21.64 1.81 3.79
C SER A 14 -22.49 0.56 4.05
N GLU A 15 -22.10 -0.56 3.44
CA GLU A 15 -22.75 -1.87 3.58
C GLU A 15 -22.22 -2.68 4.78
N LYS A 16 -21.28 -2.11 5.56
CA LYS A 16 -20.62 -2.78 6.69
C LYS A 16 -19.92 -4.10 6.30
N LYS A 17 -19.51 -4.24 5.04
CA LYS A 17 -18.73 -5.36 4.55
C LYS A 17 -17.28 -5.22 4.99
N LYS A 18 -16.69 -6.33 5.41
CA LYS A 18 -15.26 -6.38 5.72
C LYS A 18 -14.47 -6.71 4.45
N LEU A 19 -13.39 -5.97 4.23
CA LEU A 19 -12.42 -6.25 3.18
C LEU A 19 -11.14 -6.80 3.81
N LEU A 20 -10.51 -7.77 3.15
CA LEU A 20 -9.23 -8.34 3.56
C LEU A 20 -8.25 -8.22 2.41
N ALA A 21 -7.16 -7.50 2.64
CA ALA A 21 -6.03 -7.45 1.73
C ALA A 21 -4.86 -8.26 2.30
N ILE A 22 -4.17 -8.99 1.43
CA ILE A 22 -2.93 -9.69 1.77
C ILE A 22 -1.78 -8.92 1.13
N LEU A 23 -0.82 -8.49 1.95
CA LEU A 23 0.39 -7.81 1.48
C LEU A 23 1.44 -8.84 1.08
N ILE A 24 2.00 -8.65 -0.12
CA ILE A 24 3.07 -9.47 -0.68
C ILE A 24 4.27 -8.55 -0.89
N ASP A 25 5.38 -8.88 -0.24
CA ASP A 25 6.65 -8.19 -0.40
C ASP A 25 7.41 -8.82 -1.60
N PRO A 26 7.66 -8.05 -2.68
CA PRO A 26 8.28 -8.59 -3.88
C PRO A 26 9.68 -9.18 -3.66
N GLU A 27 10.43 -8.64 -2.69
CA GLU A 27 11.79 -9.12 -2.38
C GLU A 27 11.79 -10.47 -1.66
N LYS A 28 10.70 -10.79 -0.96
CA LYS A 28 10.57 -12.00 -0.14
C LYS A 28 9.71 -13.08 -0.78
N PHE A 29 9.05 -12.75 -1.89
CA PHE A 29 8.11 -13.66 -2.53
C PHE A 29 8.80 -14.56 -3.55
N ASP A 30 8.56 -15.86 -3.45
CA ASP A 30 9.02 -16.85 -4.42
C ASP A 30 8.00 -17.01 -5.55
N LEU A 31 8.37 -16.57 -6.75
CA LEU A 31 7.50 -16.60 -7.93
C LEU A 31 7.11 -18.01 -8.36
N GLU A 32 7.96 -19.02 -8.13
CA GLU A 32 7.64 -20.41 -8.47
C GLU A 32 6.45 -20.94 -7.66
N ASN A 33 6.22 -20.35 -6.49
CA ASN A 33 5.11 -20.69 -5.59
C ASN A 33 3.83 -19.89 -5.83
N THR A 34 3.76 -19.01 -6.85
CA THR A 34 2.61 -18.10 -7.07
C THR A 34 1.27 -18.84 -7.10
N ALA A 35 1.14 -19.86 -7.91
CA ALA A 35 -0.11 -20.62 -8.04
C ALA A 35 -0.51 -21.33 -6.74
N PHE A 36 0.45 -21.85 -6.00
CA PHE A 36 0.21 -22.50 -4.70
C PHE A 36 -0.21 -21.47 -3.65
N PHE A 37 0.50 -20.36 -3.57
CA PHE A 37 0.18 -19.27 -2.64
C PHE A 37 -1.25 -18.77 -2.84
N LEU A 38 -1.63 -18.44 -4.09
CA LEU A 38 -2.94 -17.90 -4.41
C LEU A 38 -4.09 -18.87 -4.11
N ARG A 39 -3.88 -20.17 -4.31
CA ARG A 39 -4.87 -21.20 -3.95
C ARG A 39 -5.07 -21.35 -2.44
N ASN A 40 -4.06 -21.02 -1.65
CA ASN A 40 -4.10 -21.12 -0.18
C ASN A 40 -4.43 -19.81 0.53
N LEU A 41 -4.78 -18.77 -0.21
CA LEU A 41 -5.26 -17.53 0.40
C LEU A 41 -6.55 -17.77 1.20
N PRO A 42 -6.73 -17.07 2.33
CA PRO A 42 -8.01 -17.07 3.02
C PRO A 42 -9.16 -16.75 2.05
N VAL A 43 -10.26 -17.49 2.12
CA VAL A 43 -11.43 -17.29 1.24
C VAL A 43 -11.96 -15.85 1.32
N ALA A 44 -11.82 -15.21 2.47
CA ALA A 44 -12.23 -13.81 2.69
C ALA A 44 -11.31 -12.79 2.01
N THR A 45 -10.19 -13.21 1.38
CA THR A 45 -9.28 -12.28 0.71
C THR A 45 -9.96 -11.60 -0.47
N THR A 46 -10.09 -10.28 -0.39
CA THR A 46 -10.72 -9.45 -1.42
C THR A 46 -9.71 -8.78 -2.35
N HIS A 47 -8.55 -8.40 -1.84
CA HIS A 47 -7.53 -7.63 -2.53
C HIS A 47 -6.13 -8.20 -2.25
N LEU A 48 -5.20 -7.91 -3.14
CA LEU A 48 -3.77 -8.11 -2.91
C LEU A 48 -3.09 -6.75 -2.86
N PHE A 49 -2.21 -6.56 -1.87
CA PHE A 49 -1.30 -5.43 -1.82
C PHE A 49 0.10 -5.90 -2.21
N VAL A 50 0.81 -5.13 -2.99
CA VAL A 50 2.18 -5.46 -3.42
C VAL A 50 3.10 -4.29 -3.13
N GLY A 51 4.16 -4.54 -2.38
CA GLY A 51 5.17 -3.54 -2.02
C GLY A 51 5.99 -3.97 -0.82
N GLY A 52 7.08 -3.28 -0.60
CA GLY A 52 8.01 -3.49 0.51
C GLY A 52 8.79 -2.23 0.82
N SER A 53 9.49 -2.19 1.96
CA SER A 53 10.26 -1.01 2.37
C SER A 53 11.46 -0.77 1.47
N THR A 54 12.06 -1.85 0.96
CA THR A 54 13.22 -1.82 0.06
C THR A 54 13.00 -2.88 -1.02
N VAL A 55 12.68 -2.46 -2.25
CA VAL A 55 12.43 -3.40 -3.35
C VAL A 55 13.24 -2.97 -4.56
N PRO A 56 14.09 -3.84 -5.14
CA PRO A 56 14.81 -3.54 -6.37
C PRO A 56 13.88 -3.14 -7.51
N GLU A 57 14.31 -2.20 -8.34
CA GLU A 57 13.53 -1.70 -9.49
C GLU A 57 13.13 -2.85 -10.42
N GLY A 58 11.86 -2.82 -10.87
CA GLY A 58 11.30 -3.82 -11.78
C GLY A 58 10.71 -5.06 -11.08
N MET A 59 11.12 -5.40 -9.85
CA MET A 59 10.60 -6.59 -9.16
C MET A 59 9.10 -6.49 -8.87
N THR A 60 8.62 -5.32 -8.48
CA THR A 60 7.19 -5.07 -8.25
C THR A 60 6.36 -5.35 -9.50
N GLU A 61 6.81 -4.84 -10.64
CA GLU A 61 6.12 -5.07 -11.91
C GLU A 61 6.13 -6.54 -12.31
N HIS A 62 7.27 -7.20 -12.15
CA HIS A 62 7.41 -8.62 -12.49
C HIS A 62 6.47 -9.49 -11.64
N LEU A 63 6.45 -9.27 -10.32
CA LEU A 63 5.54 -9.99 -9.42
C LEU A 63 4.07 -9.74 -9.78
N ILE A 64 3.67 -8.50 -10.07
CA ILE A 64 2.27 -8.21 -10.42
C ILE A 64 1.87 -8.90 -11.72
N LYS A 65 2.74 -8.92 -12.73
CA LYS A 65 2.48 -9.65 -13.97
C LYS A 65 2.27 -11.13 -13.71
N GLU A 66 3.10 -11.74 -12.87
CA GLU A 66 2.98 -13.15 -12.51
C GLU A 66 1.69 -13.42 -11.73
N LEU A 67 1.36 -12.62 -10.71
CA LEU A 67 0.12 -12.76 -9.95
C LEU A 67 -1.12 -12.72 -10.85
N LYS A 68 -1.14 -11.82 -11.83
CA LYS A 68 -2.27 -11.65 -12.77
C LYS A 68 -2.53 -12.86 -13.67
N LEU A 69 -1.58 -13.76 -13.82
CA LEU A 69 -1.80 -15.02 -14.56
C LEU A 69 -2.73 -15.97 -13.79
N TYR A 70 -2.82 -15.85 -12.47
CA TYR A 70 -3.51 -16.82 -11.61
C TYR A 70 -4.67 -16.22 -10.81
N THR A 71 -4.87 -14.91 -10.82
CA THR A 71 -5.97 -14.28 -10.08
C THR A 71 -6.57 -13.08 -10.80
N ALA A 72 -7.89 -12.92 -10.66
CA ALA A 72 -8.63 -11.73 -11.07
C ALA A 72 -8.83 -10.72 -9.91
N LYS A 73 -8.30 -11.02 -8.71
CA LYS A 73 -8.41 -10.10 -7.57
C LYS A 73 -7.69 -8.78 -7.86
N PRO A 74 -8.26 -7.64 -7.47
CA PRO A 74 -7.58 -6.35 -7.61
C PRO A 74 -6.24 -6.34 -6.88
N ILE A 75 -5.20 -5.84 -7.56
CA ILE A 75 -3.85 -5.69 -7.02
C ILE A 75 -3.54 -4.20 -6.88
N LEU A 76 -3.29 -3.76 -5.65
CA LEU A 76 -2.93 -2.38 -5.33
C LEU A 76 -1.47 -2.31 -4.91
N LEU A 77 -0.80 -1.27 -5.36
CA LEU A 77 0.55 -0.96 -4.90
C LEU A 77 0.51 -0.40 -3.47
N PHE A 78 1.39 -0.93 -2.64
CA PHE A 78 1.72 -0.42 -1.30
C PHE A 78 3.23 -0.09 -1.27
N PRO A 79 3.67 0.96 -2.01
CA PRO A 79 5.08 1.17 -2.29
C PRO A 79 5.83 1.77 -1.11
N GLY A 80 7.07 1.32 -0.89
CA GLY A 80 8.01 1.98 0.02
C GLY A 80 8.65 3.23 -0.58
N ASP A 81 8.78 3.26 -1.91
CA ASP A 81 9.26 4.42 -2.64
C ASP A 81 8.72 4.47 -4.09
N VAL A 82 9.07 5.55 -4.81
CA VAL A 82 8.60 5.80 -6.18
C VAL A 82 9.09 4.76 -7.21
N SER A 83 10.17 4.03 -6.95
CA SER A 83 10.69 3.02 -7.91
C SER A 83 9.72 1.86 -8.08
N GLN A 84 8.91 1.57 -7.06
CA GLN A 84 7.93 0.48 -7.05
C GLN A 84 6.63 0.80 -7.79
N ILE A 85 6.43 2.05 -8.25
CA ILE A 85 5.22 2.43 -8.97
C ILE A 85 5.26 1.89 -10.40
N THR A 86 4.23 1.11 -10.76
CA THR A 86 4.05 0.53 -12.08
C THR A 86 2.58 0.59 -12.51
N VAL A 87 2.35 0.81 -13.79
CA VAL A 87 0.99 0.92 -14.38
C VAL A 87 0.30 -0.43 -14.58
N VAL A 88 0.99 -1.54 -14.33
CA VAL A 88 0.38 -2.86 -14.48
C VAL A 88 -0.51 -3.24 -13.28
N ALA A 89 -0.45 -2.51 -12.17
CA ALA A 89 -1.37 -2.68 -11.05
C ALA A 89 -2.78 -2.14 -11.37
N ASN A 90 -3.74 -2.42 -10.50
CA ASN A 90 -5.09 -1.86 -10.61
C ASN A 90 -5.20 -0.50 -9.91
N GLY A 91 -4.47 -0.30 -8.83
CA GLY A 91 -4.47 0.95 -8.06
C GLY A 91 -3.19 1.15 -7.28
N LEU A 92 -3.04 2.36 -6.77
CA LEU A 92 -1.92 2.81 -5.95
C LEU A 92 -2.45 3.41 -4.66
N LEU A 93 -2.02 2.88 -3.52
CA LEU A 93 -2.12 3.59 -2.26
C LEU A 93 -1.05 4.70 -2.26
N PHE A 94 -1.49 5.93 -2.45
CA PHE A 94 -0.61 7.10 -2.54
C PHE A 94 -0.28 7.57 -1.14
N LEU A 95 0.74 6.93 -0.55
CA LEU A 95 1.05 7.00 0.87
C LEU A 95 1.69 8.33 1.26
N SER A 96 1.20 8.93 2.37
CA SER A 96 1.91 9.97 3.11
C SER A 96 2.10 9.50 4.54
N LEU A 97 3.35 9.44 5.02
CA LEU A 97 3.67 8.95 6.38
C LEU A 97 3.39 10.04 7.42
N LEU A 98 2.12 10.18 7.80
CA LEU A 98 1.61 11.27 8.65
C LEU A 98 2.22 11.28 10.05
N SER A 99 2.55 10.13 10.61
CA SER A 99 3.20 10.02 11.92
C SER A 99 4.69 10.39 11.90
N GLY A 100 5.30 10.46 10.70
CA GLY A 100 6.69 10.88 10.52
C GLY A 100 6.87 12.38 10.50
N ARG A 101 8.13 12.82 10.56
CA ARG A 101 8.53 14.22 10.37
C ARG A 101 9.59 14.32 9.27
N ASN A 102 9.81 13.24 8.52
CA ASN A 102 10.72 13.18 7.39
C ASN A 102 9.98 13.66 6.13
N PRO A 103 10.35 14.81 5.55
CA PRO A 103 9.67 15.34 4.36
C PRO A 103 9.77 14.41 3.16
N GLU A 104 10.79 13.56 3.08
CA GLU A 104 10.91 12.56 2.00
C GLU A 104 9.64 11.68 1.89
N TYR A 105 9.08 11.25 3.03
CA TYR A 105 7.91 10.36 3.08
C TYR A 105 6.59 11.10 3.34
N LEU A 106 6.66 12.42 3.59
CA LEU A 106 5.46 13.25 3.71
C LEU A 106 5.02 13.83 2.37
N ILE A 107 5.98 14.24 1.51
CA ILE A 107 5.67 14.94 0.26
C ILE A 107 6.66 14.67 -0.89
N GLU A 108 7.96 14.45 -0.64
CA GLU A 108 8.96 14.37 -1.71
C GLU A 108 8.75 13.15 -2.61
N GLN A 109 8.43 11.98 -2.04
CA GLN A 109 8.11 10.77 -2.82
C GLN A 109 6.86 10.99 -3.69
N GLN A 110 5.87 11.71 -3.19
CA GLN A 110 4.65 12.04 -3.92
C GLN A 110 4.96 12.96 -5.11
N ILE A 111 5.81 13.98 -4.93
CA ILE A 111 6.26 14.86 -6.02
C ILE A 111 6.98 14.05 -7.10
N LYS A 112 7.91 13.18 -6.71
CA LYS A 112 8.65 12.29 -7.63
C LYS A 112 7.70 11.35 -8.40
N ALA A 113 6.64 10.87 -7.74
CA ALA A 113 5.67 9.94 -8.32
C ALA A 113 4.83 10.56 -9.45
N VAL A 114 4.58 11.88 -9.43
CA VAL A 114 3.73 12.57 -10.41
C VAL A 114 4.18 12.30 -11.84
N SER A 115 5.48 12.24 -12.09
CA SER A 115 6.02 11.97 -13.44
C SER A 115 5.64 10.58 -13.97
N LYS A 116 5.61 9.56 -13.09
CA LYS A 116 5.19 8.19 -13.43
C LYS A 116 3.66 8.06 -13.58
N LEU A 117 2.92 8.89 -12.87
CA LEU A 117 1.46 8.84 -12.87
C LEU A 117 0.83 9.62 -14.03
N ARG A 118 1.58 10.54 -14.63
CA ARG A 118 1.08 11.37 -15.73
C ARG A 118 0.68 10.54 -16.94
N GLY A 119 -0.60 10.60 -17.31
CA GLY A 119 -1.16 9.84 -18.43
C GLY A 119 -1.35 8.34 -18.15
N SER A 120 -1.12 7.87 -16.92
CA SER A 120 -1.42 6.50 -16.54
C SER A 120 -2.91 6.29 -16.30
N THR A 121 -3.36 5.04 -16.43
CA THR A 121 -4.72 4.61 -16.06
C THR A 121 -4.79 4.04 -14.64
N LEU A 122 -3.68 4.10 -13.89
CA LEU A 122 -3.58 3.61 -12.53
C LEU A 122 -4.48 4.45 -11.60
N GLU A 123 -5.38 3.80 -10.89
CA GLU A 123 -6.21 4.49 -9.93
C GLU A 123 -5.39 4.90 -8.70
N VAL A 124 -5.35 6.20 -8.41
CA VAL A 124 -4.59 6.76 -7.30
C VAL A 124 -5.52 6.98 -6.11
N ILE A 125 -5.20 6.34 -4.98
CA ILE A 125 -5.99 6.42 -3.74
C ILE A 125 -5.15 7.16 -2.69
N PRO A 126 -5.44 8.44 -2.38
CA PRO A 126 -4.75 9.18 -1.32
C PRO A 126 -4.87 8.43 0.00
N THR A 127 -3.73 8.19 0.65
CA THR A 127 -3.69 7.31 1.82
C THR A 127 -2.77 7.87 2.90
N GLY A 128 -3.34 8.20 4.06
CA GLY A 128 -2.57 8.54 5.26
C GLY A 128 -1.99 7.27 5.89
N TYR A 129 -0.69 7.26 6.15
CA TYR A 129 0.00 6.17 6.80
C TYR A 129 0.45 6.59 8.20
N ILE A 130 0.02 5.84 9.22
CA ILE A 130 0.35 6.09 10.62
C ILE A 130 1.11 4.87 11.15
N LEU A 131 2.37 5.07 11.54
CA LEU A 131 3.20 4.04 12.14
C LEU A 131 3.02 4.08 13.66
N ILE A 132 2.50 2.98 14.22
CA ILE A 132 2.28 2.79 15.65
C ILE A 132 3.30 1.78 16.18
N ASP A 133 3.81 2.00 17.39
CA ASP A 133 4.80 1.13 18.01
C ASP A 133 4.22 -0.28 18.25
N GLY A 134 4.81 -1.27 17.60
CA GLY A 134 4.53 -2.69 17.79
C GLY A 134 5.49 -3.38 18.76
N GLN A 135 6.28 -2.63 19.52
CA GLN A 135 7.35 -3.12 20.43
C GLN A 135 8.49 -3.84 19.70
N ASN A 136 8.54 -3.71 18.39
CA ASN A 136 9.60 -4.24 17.54
C ASN A 136 10.07 -3.17 16.55
N VAL A 137 11.36 -3.19 16.24
CA VAL A 137 11.91 -2.30 15.21
C VAL A 137 11.39 -2.74 13.85
N SER A 138 10.58 -1.90 13.22
CA SER A 138 10.03 -2.19 11.89
C SER A 138 10.96 -1.70 10.77
N ALA A 139 10.90 -2.36 9.61
CA ALA A 139 11.63 -1.91 8.41
C ALA A 139 11.24 -0.47 8.04
N VAL A 140 9.96 -0.12 8.19
CA VAL A 140 9.47 1.24 7.94
C VAL A 140 10.17 2.26 8.85
N SER A 141 10.25 2.02 10.17
CA SER A 141 10.92 2.94 11.08
C SER A 141 12.40 3.14 10.74
N GLN A 142 13.08 2.07 10.31
CA GLN A 142 14.49 2.12 9.92
C GLN A 142 14.69 2.92 8.62
N VAL A 143 13.94 2.60 7.58
CA VAL A 143 14.11 3.21 6.23
C VAL A 143 13.67 4.67 6.26
N THR A 144 12.59 4.99 6.98
CA THR A 144 12.04 6.36 7.03
C THR A 144 12.65 7.23 8.11
N HIS A 145 13.47 6.66 9.00
CA HIS A 145 13.99 7.33 10.21
C HIS A 145 12.86 7.95 11.06
N THR A 146 11.72 7.24 11.13
CA THR A 146 10.52 7.68 11.84
C THR A 146 10.37 6.92 13.15
N ASN A 147 10.18 7.64 14.25
CA ASN A 147 9.80 7.03 15.52
C ASN A 147 8.31 6.69 15.47
N PRO A 148 7.92 5.42 15.74
CA PRO A 148 6.53 5.04 15.83
C PRO A 148 5.80 5.80 16.95
N MET A 149 4.51 6.05 16.77
CA MET A 149 3.67 6.63 17.81
C MET A 149 3.39 5.60 18.91
N ALA A 150 3.43 6.01 20.17
CA ALA A 150 3.14 5.12 21.28
C ALA A 150 1.68 4.62 21.24
N GLN A 151 1.46 3.32 21.46
CA GLN A 151 0.12 2.71 21.41
C GLN A 151 -0.86 3.32 22.43
N ASN A 152 -0.36 3.78 23.57
CA ASN A 152 -1.16 4.36 24.65
C ASN A 152 -1.49 5.86 24.42
N ASP A 153 -0.87 6.51 23.45
CA ASP A 153 -1.17 7.90 23.10
C ASP A 153 -2.27 7.95 22.03
N VAL A 154 -3.45 7.45 22.40
CA VAL A 154 -4.61 7.35 21.51
C VAL A 154 -5.02 8.71 20.97
N GLN A 155 -4.93 9.78 21.80
CA GLN A 155 -5.32 11.10 21.36
C GLN A 155 -4.40 11.63 20.25
N ALA A 156 -3.09 11.50 20.39
CA ALA A 156 -2.15 11.91 19.34
C ALA A 156 -2.34 11.10 18.04
N ILE A 157 -2.65 9.81 18.14
CA ILE A 157 -2.95 8.97 16.97
C ILE A 157 -4.20 9.49 16.24
N VAL A 158 -5.28 9.76 16.97
CA VAL A 158 -6.53 10.28 16.40
C VAL A 158 -6.34 11.67 15.79
N ASP A 159 -5.61 12.56 16.48
CA ASP A 159 -5.34 13.91 15.98
C ASP A 159 -4.47 13.88 14.71
N THR A 160 -3.50 12.95 14.65
CA THR A 160 -2.69 12.73 13.44
C THR A 160 -3.55 12.25 12.26
N ALA A 161 -4.47 11.30 12.51
CA ALA A 161 -5.39 10.82 11.48
C ALA A 161 -6.31 11.94 10.97
N LYS A 162 -6.88 12.74 11.88
CA LYS A 162 -7.72 13.88 11.52
C LYS A 162 -6.96 14.96 10.76
N ALA A 163 -5.71 15.24 11.14
CA ALA A 163 -4.88 16.18 10.40
C ALA A 163 -4.67 15.70 8.95
N GLY A 164 -4.44 14.40 8.75
CA GLY A 164 -4.34 13.81 7.41
C GLY A 164 -5.63 13.87 6.60
N GLU A 165 -6.80 13.80 7.26
CA GLU A 165 -8.10 13.97 6.59
C GLU A 165 -8.33 15.42 6.11
N LEU A 166 -7.75 16.38 6.81
CA LEU A 166 -7.89 17.81 6.49
C LEU A 166 -6.85 18.31 5.48
N MET A 167 -5.82 17.56 5.19
CA MET A 167 -4.77 17.91 4.22
C MET A 167 -5.14 17.50 2.80
#